data_aabd4585fcdab5b32dfb7f0937baf1f0
#
_entry.id   aabd4585fcdab5b32dfb7f0937baf1f0
#
_cell.length_a   1.000
_cell.length_b   1.000
_cell.length_c   1.000
_cell.angle_alpha   90.00
_cell.angle_beta   90.00
_cell.angle_gamma   90.00
#
_symmetry.space_group_name_H-M   'P 1'
#
loop_
_entity.id
_entity.type
_entity.pdbx_description
1 polymer ?
#
loop_
_entity_poly.entity_id
_entity_poly.type
_entity_poly.pdbx_seq_one_letter_code
_entity_poly.pdbx_strand_id
1 'polypeptide(L)'
;MAAVTVLLLAAAILLALSRPSNRPRPTLLRHPGPSVAQRTLPVVAQATESGTAQLTPQVARAADLFLAGYLSYTYGHARASAIGGATPALLESLRSSPPRVSPGMRVRRPRVVALHSTPASSGLLRVSAVVNDGGLVDYSIGLLLVAHGGRLLVSGLEGGE
;
A
#
# COMPACT_ATOMS: atom_id res chain seq x y z
N MET A 1 -42.44 -1.43 -5.73
CA MET A 1 -42.02 -0.01 -5.74
C MET A 1 -40.58 0.21 -5.22
N ALA A 2 -39.67 -0.77 -5.29
CA ALA A 2 -38.28 -0.64 -4.79
C ALA A 2 -37.23 -0.42 -5.89
N ALA A 3 -37.60 -0.45 -7.16
CA ALA A 3 -36.63 -0.36 -8.25
C ALA A 3 -36.29 1.08 -8.73
N VAL A 4 -37.08 2.08 -8.34
CA VAL A 4 -36.91 3.45 -8.81
C VAL A 4 -35.87 4.25 -7.96
N THR A 5 -35.67 3.84 -6.70
CA THR A 5 -34.81 4.57 -5.77
C THR A 5 -33.29 4.33 -6.04
N VAL A 6 -32.94 3.22 -6.65
CA VAL A 6 -31.52 2.87 -6.94
C VAL A 6 -30.99 3.65 -8.15
N LEU A 7 -31.86 4.03 -9.10
CA LEU A 7 -31.43 4.72 -10.31
C LEU A 7 -31.07 6.20 -10.07
N LEU A 8 -31.65 6.84 -9.06
CA LEU A 8 -31.39 8.25 -8.73
C LEU A 8 -30.07 8.44 -7.98
N LEU A 9 -29.57 7.43 -7.28
CA LEU A 9 -28.28 7.54 -6.55
C LEU A 9 -27.07 7.44 -7.51
N ALA A 10 -27.21 6.68 -8.60
CA ALA A 10 -26.15 6.54 -9.59
C ALA A 10 -25.89 7.81 -10.42
N ALA A 11 -26.94 8.63 -10.65
CA ALA A 11 -26.82 9.87 -11.42
C ALA A 11 -26.11 11.00 -10.64
N ALA A 12 -26.19 11.01 -9.32
CA ALA A 12 -25.57 12.04 -8.47
C ALA A 12 -24.03 11.88 -8.38
N ILE A 13 -23.51 10.68 -8.53
CA ILE A 13 -22.06 10.42 -8.43
C ILE A 13 -21.34 10.80 -9.74
N LEU A 14 -22.00 10.72 -10.90
CA LEU A 14 -21.39 11.07 -12.19
C LEU A 14 -21.22 12.58 -12.38
N LEU A 15 -22.02 13.43 -11.74
CA LEU A 15 -21.92 14.90 -11.87
C LEU A 15 -20.80 15.52 -11.02
N ALA A 16 -20.28 14.83 -10.03
CA ALA A 16 -19.21 15.34 -9.17
C ALA A 16 -17.80 15.24 -9.79
N LEU A 17 -17.63 14.49 -10.86
CA LEU A 17 -16.34 14.24 -11.52
C LEU A 17 -16.01 15.20 -12.68
N SER A 18 -16.93 16.12 -13.04
CA SER A 18 -16.75 17.04 -14.17
C SER A 18 -16.46 18.46 -13.72
N ARG A 19 -15.45 18.68 -12.86
CA ARG A 19 -14.96 20.04 -12.59
C ARG A 19 -13.83 20.37 -13.57
N PRO A 20 -14.01 21.38 -14.47
CA PRO A 20 -12.92 21.84 -15.32
C PRO A 20 -11.86 22.52 -14.46
N SER A 21 -10.65 22.01 -14.53
CA SER A 21 -9.47 22.59 -13.89
C SER A 21 -9.10 23.89 -14.60
N ASN A 22 -9.47 25.02 -14.02
CA ASN A 22 -9.14 26.34 -14.50
C ASN A 22 -7.69 26.66 -14.06
N ARG A 23 -6.71 26.36 -14.94
CA ARG A 23 -5.29 26.72 -14.72
C ARG A 23 -5.08 28.14 -15.21
N PRO A 24 -4.66 29.10 -14.36
CA PRO A 24 -4.22 30.41 -14.82
C PRO A 24 -2.90 30.28 -15.60
N ARG A 25 -2.88 30.84 -16.82
CA ARG A 25 -1.65 31.00 -17.62
C ARG A 25 -0.71 31.99 -16.95
N PRO A 26 0.58 31.70 -16.78
CA PRO A 26 1.55 32.71 -16.33
C PRO A 26 1.88 33.65 -17.50
N THR A 27 1.58 34.92 -17.30
CA THR A 27 1.98 36.03 -18.18
C THR A 27 3.46 36.29 -17.97
N LEU A 28 4.25 36.13 -19.03
CA LEU A 28 5.66 36.50 -19.07
C LEU A 28 5.78 38.02 -19.10
N LEU A 29 6.15 38.64 -18.00
CA LEU A 29 6.69 40.01 -17.94
C LEU A 29 8.19 39.94 -17.88
N ARG A 30 8.79 40.31 -19.00
CA ARG A 30 10.24 40.47 -19.20
C ARG A 30 10.66 41.82 -18.60
N HIS A 31 11.48 41.80 -17.54
CA HIS A 31 12.19 42.98 -17.06
C HIS A 31 13.70 42.73 -17.09
N PRO A 32 14.51 43.62 -17.71
CA PRO A 32 15.97 43.54 -17.64
C PRO A 32 16.49 44.46 -16.52
N GLY A 33 17.43 43.98 -15.71
CA GLY A 33 18.32 44.79 -14.89
C GLY A 33 18.49 44.31 -13.47
N PRO A 34 19.48 44.73 -12.71
CA PRO A 34 20.88 44.41 -12.91
C PRO A 34 21.38 43.35 -11.91
N SER A 35 22.50 42.77 -12.29
CA SER A 35 23.29 41.80 -11.51
C SER A 35 23.58 42.30 -10.08
N VAL A 36 23.02 41.58 -9.08
CA VAL A 36 23.44 41.71 -7.69
C VAL A 36 23.91 40.33 -7.23
N ALA A 37 25.12 40.33 -6.69
CA ALA A 37 25.88 39.22 -6.21
C ALA A 37 25.02 38.15 -5.49
N GLN A 38 25.02 36.94 -6.05
CA GLN A 38 24.45 35.76 -5.41
C GLN A 38 25.29 35.41 -4.17
N ARG A 39 24.78 35.83 -3.02
CA ARG A 39 25.20 35.30 -1.73
C ARG A 39 24.63 33.87 -1.65
N THR A 40 25.47 32.91 -1.95
CA THR A 40 25.18 31.49 -1.79
C THR A 40 24.95 31.22 -0.30
N LEU A 41 23.68 31.20 0.11
CA LEU A 41 23.31 30.57 1.36
C LEU A 41 23.37 29.06 1.12
N PRO A 42 23.99 28.28 2.02
CA PRO A 42 23.92 26.85 1.93
C PRO A 42 22.45 26.47 2.15
N VAL A 43 21.79 26.02 1.10
CA VAL A 43 20.56 25.26 1.21
C VAL A 43 20.96 23.95 1.91
N VAL A 44 20.79 23.93 3.22
CA VAL A 44 20.73 22.69 3.97
C VAL A 44 19.50 22.00 3.42
N ALA A 45 19.70 21.16 2.42
CA ALA A 45 18.74 20.13 2.07
C ALA A 45 18.60 19.27 3.33
N GLN A 46 17.60 19.61 4.14
CA GLN A 46 17.06 18.64 5.09
C GLN A 46 16.46 17.55 4.22
N ALA A 47 17.30 16.60 3.83
CA ALA A 47 16.86 15.28 3.49
C ALA A 47 16.11 14.83 4.74
N THR A 48 14.79 14.87 4.67
CA THR A 48 13.93 14.12 5.59
C THR A 48 14.37 12.69 5.37
N GLU A 49 15.35 12.24 6.16
CA GLU A 49 15.64 10.83 6.30
C GLU A 49 14.34 10.23 6.83
N SER A 50 13.51 9.75 5.91
CA SER A 50 12.48 8.79 6.22
C SER A 50 13.27 7.60 6.76
N GLY A 51 13.48 7.60 8.09
CA GLY A 51 14.27 6.61 8.78
C GLY A 51 13.68 5.25 8.45
N THR A 52 14.32 4.55 7.52
CA THR A 52 14.04 3.14 7.27
C THR A 52 14.36 2.44 8.58
N ALA A 53 13.34 2.20 9.40
CA ALA A 53 13.53 1.52 10.66
C ALA A 53 14.12 0.15 10.33
N GLN A 54 15.23 -0.17 10.98
CA GLN A 54 15.93 -1.42 10.72
C GLN A 54 14.97 -2.57 10.99
N LEU A 55 14.70 -3.40 10.00
CA LEU A 55 13.79 -4.54 10.09
C LEU A 55 14.33 -5.51 11.13
N THR A 56 13.69 -5.60 12.30
CA THR A 56 14.11 -6.54 13.32
C THR A 56 13.81 -7.98 12.88
N PRO A 57 14.58 -8.98 13.29
CA PRO A 57 14.33 -10.38 12.93
C PRO A 57 12.93 -10.86 13.30
N GLN A 58 12.36 -10.34 14.39
CA GLN A 58 11.00 -10.67 14.82
C GLN A 58 9.95 -10.14 13.84
N VAL A 59 10.12 -8.90 13.36
CA VAL A 59 9.24 -8.27 12.38
C VAL A 59 9.31 -9.00 11.05
N ALA A 60 10.52 -9.29 10.57
CA ALA A 60 10.74 -10.05 9.33
C ALA A 60 10.04 -11.41 9.39
N ARG A 61 10.25 -12.18 10.47
CA ARG A 61 9.62 -13.49 10.65
C ARG A 61 8.09 -13.42 10.67
N ALA A 62 7.50 -12.40 11.32
CA ALA A 62 6.05 -12.23 11.35
C ALA A 62 5.49 -11.90 9.96
N ALA A 63 6.16 -11.02 9.22
CA ALA A 63 5.78 -10.69 7.84
C ALA A 63 5.92 -11.89 6.90
N ASP A 64 7.04 -12.62 6.96
CA ASP A 64 7.28 -13.80 6.13
C ASP A 64 6.25 -14.89 6.36
N LEU A 65 5.94 -15.18 7.63
CA LEU A 65 4.94 -16.18 8.00
C LEU A 65 3.55 -15.85 7.41
N PHE A 66 3.16 -14.58 7.49
CA PHE A 66 1.90 -14.13 6.92
C PHE A 66 1.94 -14.18 5.39
N LEU A 67 2.96 -13.60 4.76
CA LEU A 67 3.06 -13.47 3.31
C LEU A 67 3.12 -14.83 2.61
N ALA A 68 3.79 -15.82 3.18
CA ALA A 68 3.84 -17.17 2.62
C ALA A 68 2.44 -17.77 2.44
N GLY A 69 1.58 -17.66 3.44
CA GLY A 69 0.18 -18.11 3.38
C GLY A 69 -0.69 -17.21 2.53
N TYR A 70 -0.56 -15.90 2.68
CA TYR A 70 -1.36 -14.90 1.98
C TYR A 70 -1.15 -14.93 0.45
N LEU A 71 0.10 -14.97 0.00
CA LEU A 71 0.41 -15.08 -1.42
C LEU A 71 -0.11 -16.39 -2.01
N SER A 72 0.08 -17.50 -1.30
CA SER A 72 -0.49 -18.78 -1.73
C SER A 72 -2.02 -18.74 -1.85
N TYR A 73 -2.68 -18.05 -0.93
CA TYR A 73 -4.13 -17.88 -0.95
C TYR A 73 -4.61 -16.99 -2.10
N THR A 74 -3.97 -15.82 -2.30
CA THR A 74 -4.37 -14.87 -3.34
C THR A 74 -4.16 -15.38 -4.75
N TYR A 75 -3.22 -16.31 -4.93
CA TYR A 75 -2.97 -16.99 -6.22
C TYR A 75 -3.71 -18.33 -6.35
N GLY A 76 -4.57 -18.68 -5.40
CA GLY A 76 -5.43 -19.87 -5.46
C GLY A 76 -4.70 -21.20 -5.23
N HIS A 77 -3.53 -21.17 -4.57
CA HIS A 77 -2.76 -22.35 -4.21
C HIS A 77 -3.10 -22.88 -2.82
N ALA A 78 -3.72 -22.05 -1.96
CA ALA A 78 -4.08 -22.40 -0.60
C ALA A 78 -5.45 -21.83 -0.22
N ARG A 79 -5.99 -22.31 0.91
CA ARG A 79 -7.19 -21.74 1.54
C ARG A 79 -6.80 -20.65 2.54
N ALA A 80 -7.72 -19.77 2.89
CA ALA A 80 -7.50 -18.74 3.92
C ALA A 80 -7.05 -19.32 5.28
N SER A 81 -7.44 -20.57 5.60
CA SER A 81 -6.99 -21.27 6.82
C SER A 81 -5.49 -21.57 6.87
N ALA A 82 -4.78 -21.52 5.73
CA ALA A 82 -3.34 -21.72 5.67
C ALA A 82 -2.55 -20.43 5.95
N ILE A 83 -3.22 -19.28 6.10
CA ILE A 83 -2.58 -18.01 6.40
C ILE A 83 -2.20 -17.98 7.87
N GLY A 84 -0.90 -18.02 8.16
CA GLY A 84 -0.37 -17.85 9.51
C GLY A 84 -0.08 -16.39 9.84
N GLY A 85 0.14 -16.08 11.12
CA GLY A 85 0.61 -14.77 11.55
C GLY A 85 -0.38 -13.61 11.38
N ALA A 86 -1.65 -13.87 11.13
CA ALA A 86 -2.71 -12.87 11.05
C ALA A 86 -3.54 -12.82 12.33
N THR A 87 -4.15 -11.67 12.59
CA THR A 87 -5.17 -11.56 13.64
C THR A 87 -6.44 -12.32 13.24
N PRO A 88 -7.24 -12.81 14.20
CA PRO A 88 -8.51 -13.48 13.91
C PRO A 88 -9.47 -12.64 13.05
N ALA A 89 -9.51 -11.31 13.31
CA ALA A 89 -10.35 -10.39 12.56
C ALA A 89 -9.94 -10.30 11.08
N LEU A 90 -8.61 -10.22 10.80
CA LEU A 90 -8.11 -10.19 9.42
C LEU A 90 -8.41 -11.52 8.71
N LEU A 91 -8.21 -12.66 9.38
CA LEU A 91 -8.52 -13.98 8.81
C LEU A 91 -10.00 -14.12 8.46
N GLU A 92 -10.90 -13.63 9.31
CA GLU A 92 -12.33 -13.65 9.03
C GLU A 92 -12.68 -12.76 7.84
N SER A 93 -12.11 -11.58 7.76
CA SER A 93 -12.25 -10.69 6.59
C SER A 93 -11.81 -11.37 5.29
N LEU A 94 -10.65 -12.04 5.30
CA LEU A 94 -10.14 -12.76 4.13
C LEU A 94 -11.02 -13.98 3.74
N ARG A 95 -11.64 -14.64 4.71
CA ARG A 95 -12.56 -15.75 4.44
C ARG A 95 -13.88 -15.29 3.83
N SER A 96 -14.41 -14.15 4.31
CA SER A 96 -15.68 -13.59 3.85
C SER A 96 -15.57 -12.96 2.46
N SER A 97 -14.35 -12.55 2.04
CA SER A 97 -14.11 -11.93 0.75
C SER A 97 -12.98 -12.63 -0.02
N PRO A 98 -13.24 -13.87 -0.52
CA PRO A 98 -12.19 -14.62 -1.22
C PRO A 98 -11.77 -13.93 -2.53
N PRO A 99 -10.49 -13.99 -2.89
CA PRO A 99 -9.98 -13.38 -4.11
C PRO A 99 -10.53 -14.10 -5.35
N ARG A 100 -10.79 -13.33 -6.39
CA ARG A 100 -11.13 -13.87 -7.72
C ARG A 100 -9.84 -14.21 -8.46
N VAL A 101 -9.47 -15.48 -8.49
CA VAL A 101 -8.22 -15.94 -9.08
C VAL A 101 -8.45 -16.39 -10.52
N SER A 102 -7.86 -15.67 -11.48
CA SER A 102 -7.90 -16.07 -12.89
C SER A 102 -6.99 -17.30 -13.17
N PRO A 103 -7.23 -18.05 -14.25
CA PRO A 103 -6.33 -19.16 -14.64
C PRO A 103 -4.87 -18.74 -14.79
N GLY A 104 -4.61 -17.54 -15.35
CA GLY A 104 -3.27 -16.98 -15.49
C GLY A 104 -2.57 -16.67 -14.18
N MET A 105 -3.30 -16.29 -13.15
CA MET A 105 -2.73 -16.10 -11.81
C MET A 105 -2.34 -17.42 -11.14
N ARG A 106 -3.11 -18.48 -11.36
CA ARG A 106 -2.85 -19.79 -10.72
C ARG A 106 -1.53 -20.44 -11.13
N VAL A 107 -0.99 -20.10 -12.30
CA VAL A 107 0.30 -20.64 -12.75
C VAL A 107 1.49 -19.86 -12.20
N ARG A 108 1.27 -18.65 -11.68
CA ARG A 108 2.34 -17.82 -11.13
C ARG A 108 2.80 -18.31 -9.77
N ARG A 109 4.05 -17.98 -9.44
CA ARG A 109 4.69 -18.35 -8.17
C ARG A 109 5.26 -17.08 -7.51
N PRO A 110 4.42 -16.33 -6.78
CA PRO A 110 4.87 -15.09 -6.16
C PRO A 110 5.95 -15.34 -5.11
N ARG A 111 6.92 -14.42 -5.05
CA ARG A 111 8.01 -14.43 -4.08
C ARG A 111 8.18 -13.05 -3.49
N VAL A 112 8.43 -12.98 -2.21
CA VAL A 112 8.88 -11.73 -1.55
C VAL A 112 10.34 -11.50 -1.93
N VAL A 113 10.65 -10.33 -2.50
CA VAL A 113 12.01 -9.96 -2.91
C VAL A 113 12.64 -8.93 -1.99
N ALA A 114 11.83 -8.14 -1.28
CA ALA A 114 12.32 -7.20 -0.28
C ALA A 114 11.25 -6.94 0.80
N LEU A 115 11.71 -6.60 2.00
CA LEU A 115 10.89 -6.15 3.12
C LEU A 115 11.47 -4.85 3.66
N HIS A 116 10.63 -3.86 3.90
CA HIS A 116 10.99 -2.58 4.50
C HIS A 116 10.05 -2.30 5.67
N SER A 117 10.56 -1.82 6.79
CA SER A 117 9.71 -1.42 7.92
C SER A 117 9.79 0.08 8.14
N THR A 118 8.67 0.68 8.48
CA THR A 118 8.57 2.07 8.91
C THR A 118 7.76 2.13 10.20
N PRO A 119 8.16 2.96 11.17
CA PRO A 119 7.33 3.22 12.34
C PRO A 119 5.98 3.78 11.85
N ALA A 120 4.89 3.22 12.34
CA ALA A 120 3.57 3.80 12.14
C ALA A 120 3.13 4.51 13.43
N SER A 121 2.23 5.46 13.30
CA SER A 121 1.66 6.16 14.46
C SER A 121 0.91 5.16 15.36
N SER A 122 0.86 5.42 16.67
CA SER A 122 0.04 4.67 17.62
C SER A 122 0.48 3.23 17.94
N GLY A 123 1.78 2.94 17.94
CA GLY A 123 2.27 1.59 18.31
C GLY A 123 2.04 0.51 17.26
N LEU A 124 1.54 0.88 16.10
CA LEU A 124 1.48 0.04 14.91
C LEU A 124 2.85 0.03 14.22
N LEU A 125 3.20 -1.08 13.64
CA LEU A 125 4.37 -1.20 12.78
C LEU A 125 3.90 -1.46 11.34
N ARG A 126 4.37 -0.64 10.42
CA ARG A 126 4.11 -0.85 8.99
C ARG A 126 5.27 -1.57 8.34
N VAL A 127 4.98 -2.60 7.56
CA VAL A 127 5.94 -3.32 6.73
C VAL A 127 5.47 -3.26 5.29
N SER A 128 6.34 -2.84 4.39
CA SER A 128 6.11 -2.92 2.94
C SER A 128 6.89 -4.11 2.38
N ALA A 129 6.19 -5.01 1.70
CA ALA A 129 6.76 -6.16 1.03
C ALA A 129 6.74 -5.93 -0.48
N VAL A 130 7.89 -6.03 -1.13
CA VAL A 130 7.98 -6.07 -2.60
C VAL A 130 7.85 -7.52 -3.04
N VAL A 131 6.93 -7.76 -3.96
CA VAL A 131 6.60 -9.11 -4.44
C VAL A 131 6.82 -9.19 -5.94
N ASN A 132 7.57 -10.20 -6.37
CA ASN A 132 7.69 -10.63 -7.75
C ASN A 132 6.84 -11.89 -7.97
N ASP A 133 5.90 -11.86 -8.89
CA ASP A 133 5.00 -12.99 -9.18
C ASP A 133 5.36 -13.72 -10.48
N GLY A 134 6.50 -13.37 -11.08
CA GLY A 134 6.92 -13.84 -12.41
C GLY A 134 6.29 -13.02 -13.55
N GLY A 135 5.62 -11.90 -13.25
CA GLY A 135 5.17 -10.91 -14.21
C GLY A 135 6.28 -9.96 -14.64
N LEU A 136 5.90 -8.94 -15.41
CA LEU A 136 6.82 -7.91 -15.90
C LEU A 136 7.18 -6.85 -14.85
N VAL A 137 6.36 -6.71 -13.82
CA VAL A 137 6.47 -5.64 -12.82
C VAL A 137 6.32 -6.24 -11.42
N ASP A 138 7.20 -5.83 -10.52
CA ASP A 138 7.05 -6.10 -9.10
C ASP A 138 5.96 -5.19 -8.52
N TYR A 139 5.27 -5.65 -7.49
CA TYR A 139 4.27 -4.86 -6.79
C TYR A 139 4.52 -4.88 -5.27
N SER A 140 3.97 -3.89 -4.58
CA SER A 140 4.13 -3.76 -3.13
C SER A 140 2.86 -4.10 -2.38
N ILE A 141 3.02 -4.74 -1.22
CA ILE A 141 1.95 -5.01 -0.26
C ILE A 141 2.33 -4.35 1.05
N GLY A 142 1.47 -3.47 1.57
CA GLY A 142 1.62 -2.91 2.91
C GLY A 142 0.97 -3.83 3.96
N LEU A 143 1.69 -4.08 5.04
CA LEU A 143 1.24 -4.86 6.19
C LEU A 143 1.20 -3.98 7.42
N LEU A 144 0.11 -4.02 8.17
CA LEU A 144 0.03 -3.43 9.50
C LEU A 144 0.20 -4.53 10.55
N LEU A 145 1.22 -4.41 11.39
CA LEU A 145 1.51 -5.36 12.45
C LEU A 145 1.16 -4.77 13.81
N VAL A 146 0.61 -5.63 14.67
CA VAL A 146 0.27 -5.32 16.06
C VAL A 146 0.90 -6.36 17.00
N ALA A 147 1.28 -5.92 18.18
CA ALA A 147 1.68 -6.85 19.24
C ALA A 147 0.44 -7.46 19.89
N HIS A 148 0.36 -8.78 19.94
CA HIS A 148 -0.71 -9.51 20.57
C HIS A 148 -0.16 -10.74 21.29
N GLY A 149 -0.32 -10.79 22.62
CA GLY A 149 0.16 -11.93 23.43
C GLY A 149 1.69 -12.18 23.31
N GLY A 150 2.50 -11.12 23.20
CA GLY A 150 3.95 -11.23 23.04
C GLY A 150 4.42 -11.63 21.63
N ARG A 151 3.52 -11.72 20.67
CA ARG A 151 3.80 -12.01 19.26
C ARG A 151 3.38 -10.84 18.38
N LEU A 152 4.05 -10.67 17.23
CA LEU A 152 3.61 -9.75 16.18
C LEU A 152 2.68 -10.50 15.23
N LEU A 153 1.50 -9.92 14.99
CA LEU A 153 0.51 -10.42 14.05
C LEU A 153 0.14 -9.33 13.04
N VAL A 154 -0.13 -9.72 11.83
CA VAL A 154 -0.68 -8.82 10.80
C VAL A 154 -2.16 -8.59 11.10
N SER A 155 -2.53 -7.32 11.28
CA SER A 155 -3.90 -6.89 11.58
C SER A 155 -4.61 -6.26 10.40
N GLY A 156 -3.88 -5.84 9.37
CA GLY A 156 -4.44 -5.21 8.19
C GLY A 156 -3.49 -5.26 7.01
N LEU A 157 -4.07 -5.02 5.84
CA LEU A 157 -3.38 -4.88 4.57
C LEU A 157 -3.62 -3.48 4.05
N GLU A 158 -2.58 -2.86 3.52
CA GLU A 158 -2.68 -1.63 2.75
C GLU A 158 -2.42 -1.99 1.30
N GLY A 159 -3.35 -1.62 0.41
CA GLY A 159 -3.16 -1.80 -1.02
C GLY A 159 -2.01 -0.92 -1.50
N GLY A 160 -1.08 -1.48 -2.27
CA GLY A 160 -0.22 -0.69 -3.12
C GLY A 160 -1.08 -0.13 -4.25
N GLU A 161 -1.11 1.17 -4.40
CA GLU A 161 -1.55 1.83 -5.63
C GLU A 161 -0.53 1.60 -6.73
#